data_61ac2924992d19def30f9cb21ec0cf72
#
_entry.id   61ac2924992d19def30f9cb21ec0cf72
#
_cell.length_a   1.000
_cell.length_b   1.000
_cell.length_c   1.000
_cell.angle_alpha   90.00
_cell.angle_beta   90.00
_cell.angle_gamma   90.00
#
_symmetry.space_group_name_H-M   'P 1'
#
loop_
_entity.id
_entity.type
_entity.pdbx_description
1 polymer ?
#
loop_
_entity_poly.entity_id
_entity_poly.type
_entity_poly.pdbx_seq_one_letter_code
_entity_poly.pdbx_strand_id
1 'polypeptide(L)'
;TKEEQILKLLEKKSGKKTSNISIELEDILLKDIKPKICLLFPQRTEVRTEFWDALGSGISMYDCHEVQCNFGNVQEFTHSINSLDSQKYDAIFILRGGGEGLDFFSNCEVINSILECNTPIFSGVGHGDSNILLRSFVSEYKNNPTDTGYHLAKLAKGTRKRIEGQLESN
;
A
#
# COMPACT_ATOMS: atom_id res chain seq x y z
N THR A 1 8.33 -17.87 21.48
CA THR A 1 8.07 -18.55 20.20
C THR A 1 7.51 -17.56 19.17
N LYS A 2 7.56 -17.92 17.90
CA LYS A 2 6.97 -17.11 16.83
C LYS A 2 5.46 -16.95 16.99
N GLU A 3 4.79 -18.01 17.45
CA GLU A 3 3.34 -17.99 17.71
C GLU A 3 2.98 -16.95 18.79
N GLU A 4 3.76 -16.88 19.86
CA GLU A 4 3.58 -15.87 20.91
C GLU A 4 3.79 -14.47 20.38
N GLN A 5 4.79 -14.27 19.52
CA GLN A 5 5.05 -12.98 18.89
C GLN A 5 3.88 -12.57 17.98
N ILE A 6 3.34 -13.50 17.20
CA ILE A 6 2.20 -13.24 16.32
C ILE A 6 0.97 -12.86 17.14
N LEU A 7 0.71 -13.55 18.26
CA LEU A 7 -0.41 -13.22 19.14
C LEU A 7 -0.28 -11.81 19.70
N LYS A 8 0.91 -11.39 20.10
CA LYS A 8 1.15 -10.02 20.57
C LYS A 8 0.90 -8.99 19.47
N LEU A 9 1.29 -9.30 18.24
CA LEU A 9 1.03 -8.42 17.09
C LEU A 9 -0.46 -8.31 16.81
N LEU A 10 -1.21 -9.40 16.91
CA LEU A 10 -2.66 -9.39 16.74
C LEU A 10 -3.36 -8.56 17.81
N GLU A 11 -2.93 -8.64 19.06
CA GLU A 11 -3.41 -7.80 20.14
C GLU A 11 -3.14 -6.32 19.85
N LYS A 12 -1.93 -5.99 19.39
CA LYS A 12 -1.55 -4.64 19.03
C LYS A 12 -2.41 -4.11 17.89
N LYS A 13 -2.68 -4.94 16.88
CA LYS A 13 -3.56 -4.60 15.76
C LYS A 13 -4.98 -4.29 16.25
N SER A 14 -5.51 -5.09 17.18
CA SER A 14 -6.89 -4.90 17.68
C SER A 14 -7.09 -3.56 18.39
N GLY A 15 -6.05 -3.02 18.99
CA GLY A 15 -6.07 -1.70 19.62
C GLY A 15 -5.88 -0.53 18.66
N LYS A 16 -5.59 -0.80 17.39
CA LYS A 16 -5.33 0.22 16.39
C LYS A 16 -6.61 0.57 15.63
N LYS A 17 -6.81 1.88 15.35
CA LYS A 17 -7.93 2.35 14.55
C LYS A 17 -7.87 1.75 13.15
N THR A 18 -8.98 1.19 12.69
CA THR A 18 -9.11 0.62 11.34
C THR A 18 -9.22 1.74 10.30
N SER A 19 -8.44 1.63 9.22
CA SER A 19 -8.51 2.51 8.06
C SER A 19 -8.99 1.75 6.85
N ASN A 20 -9.81 2.38 6.00
CA ASN A 20 -10.17 1.85 4.69
C ASN A 20 -9.58 2.77 3.62
N ILE A 21 -8.45 2.35 3.05
CA ILE A 21 -7.67 3.17 2.11
C ILE A 21 -8.50 3.50 0.86
N SER A 22 -9.18 2.51 0.27
CA SER A 22 -9.96 2.73 -0.95
C SER A 22 -11.06 3.77 -0.75
N ILE A 23 -11.78 3.74 0.36
CA ILE A 23 -12.80 4.72 0.68
C ILE A 23 -12.19 6.10 0.91
N GLU A 24 -11.09 6.16 1.67
CA GLU A 24 -10.40 7.43 1.97
C GLU A 24 -9.84 8.08 0.71
N LEU A 25 -9.23 7.31 -0.19
CA LEU A 25 -8.72 7.82 -1.46
C LEU A 25 -9.86 8.29 -2.36
N GLU A 26 -10.94 7.54 -2.43
CA GLU A 26 -12.13 7.93 -3.20
C GLU A 26 -12.71 9.25 -2.70
N ASP A 27 -12.81 9.42 -1.39
CA ASP A 27 -13.31 10.67 -0.79
C ASP A 27 -12.44 11.88 -1.18
N ILE A 28 -11.12 11.72 -1.18
CA ILE A 28 -10.18 12.77 -1.60
C ILE A 28 -10.33 13.07 -3.09
N LEU A 29 -10.41 12.03 -3.92
CA LEU A 29 -10.60 12.17 -5.37
C LEU A 29 -11.91 12.88 -5.70
N LEU A 30 -12.99 12.60 -4.98
CA LEU A 30 -14.30 13.23 -5.19
C LEU A 30 -14.29 14.72 -4.89
N LYS A 31 -13.34 15.20 -4.08
CA LYS A 31 -13.12 16.63 -3.81
C LYS A 31 -12.24 17.30 -4.86
N ASP A 32 -11.92 16.61 -5.94
CA ASP A 32 -10.99 17.07 -6.99
C ASP A 32 -9.60 17.38 -6.44
N ILE A 33 -9.15 16.59 -5.48
CA ILE A 33 -7.81 16.66 -4.88
C ILE A 33 -7.08 15.39 -5.24
N LYS A 34 -5.78 15.50 -5.56
CA LYS A 34 -4.94 14.34 -5.83
C LYS A 34 -4.45 13.76 -4.50
N PRO A 35 -4.82 12.51 -4.15
CA PRO A 35 -4.27 11.89 -2.97
C PRO A 35 -2.75 11.80 -3.06
N LYS A 36 -2.08 12.14 -1.97
CA LYS A 36 -0.62 12.05 -1.86
C LYS A 36 -0.27 10.62 -1.42
N ILE A 37 0.30 9.83 -2.31
CA ILE A 37 0.62 8.43 -2.03
C ILE A 37 2.11 8.18 -2.19
N CYS A 38 2.65 7.35 -1.30
CA CYS A 38 4.02 6.86 -1.39
C CYS A 38 4.02 5.45 -1.99
N LEU A 39 4.84 5.23 -3.00
CA LEU A 39 5.01 3.94 -3.65
C LEU A 39 6.39 3.41 -3.28
N LEU A 40 6.41 2.40 -2.42
CA LEU A 40 7.65 1.81 -1.92
C LEU A 40 7.99 0.60 -2.78
N PHE A 41 9.03 0.72 -3.60
CA PHE A 41 9.48 -0.28 -4.55
C PHE A 41 10.80 -0.91 -4.15
N PRO A 42 11.04 -2.19 -4.54
CA PRO A 42 12.39 -2.75 -4.47
C PRO A 42 13.29 -2.11 -5.53
N GLN A 43 14.57 -2.43 -5.50
CA GLN A 43 15.53 -1.89 -6.47
C GLN A 43 15.32 -2.44 -7.89
N ARG A 44 14.63 -3.56 -8.05
CA ARG A 44 14.35 -4.17 -9.36
C ARG A 44 13.34 -3.37 -10.16
N THR A 45 13.63 -3.16 -11.44
CA THR A 45 12.82 -2.30 -12.32
C THR A 45 11.51 -2.93 -12.77
N GLU A 46 11.41 -4.26 -12.82
CA GLU A 46 10.23 -4.97 -13.33
C GLU A 46 8.96 -4.63 -12.54
N VAL A 47 9.07 -4.56 -11.22
CA VAL A 47 7.93 -4.26 -10.34
C VAL A 47 7.38 -2.87 -10.61
N ARG A 48 8.26 -1.89 -10.81
CA ARG A 48 7.86 -0.51 -11.14
C ARG A 48 7.11 -0.48 -12.47
N THR A 49 7.66 -1.13 -13.49
CA THR A 49 7.06 -1.17 -14.81
C THR A 49 5.67 -1.82 -14.78
N GLU A 50 5.54 -2.96 -14.12
CA GLU A 50 4.25 -3.66 -13.98
C GLU A 50 3.20 -2.79 -13.30
N PHE A 51 3.58 -2.11 -12.23
CA PHE A 51 2.66 -1.22 -11.50
C PHE A 51 2.26 -0.02 -12.35
N TRP A 52 3.21 0.69 -12.94
CA TRP A 52 2.93 1.89 -13.74
C TRP A 52 2.11 1.57 -14.97
N ASP A 53 2.40 0.47 -15.65
CA ASP A 53 1.61 0.03 -16.82
C ASP A 53 0.16 -0.27 -16.41
N ALA A 54 -0.05 -0.91 -15.27
CA ALA A 54 -1.39 -1.23 -14.77
C ALA A 54 -2.15 0.03 -14.35
N LEU A 55 -1.49 1.00 -13.71
CA LEU A 55 -2.09 2.28 -13.33
C LEU A 55 -2.47 3.11 -14.55
N GLY A 56 -1.62 3.09 -15.60
CA GLY A 56 -1.89 3.74 -16.87
C GLY A 56 -2.24 5.22 -16.72
N SER A 57 -3.34 5.63 -17.36
CA SER A 57 -3.81 7.02 -17.34
C SER A 57 -4.26 7.49 -15.95
N GLY A 58 -4.50 6.59 -15.01
CA GLY A 58 -4.84 6.92 -13.63
C GLY A 58 -3.76 7.69 -12.90
N ILE A 59 -2.52 7.66 -13.40
CA ILE A 59 -1.38 8.36 -12.78
C ILE A 59 -1.66 9.85 -12.57
N SER A 60 -2.41 10.50 -13.48
CA SER A 60 -2.72 11.92 -13.40
C SER A 60 -3.66 12.28 -12.24
N MET A 61 -4.32 11.30 -11.65
CA MET A 61 -5.27 11.50 -10.55
C MET A 61 -4.64 11.44 -9.16
N TYR A 62 -3.37 11.02 -9.09
CA TYR A 62 -2.65 10.87 -7.81
C TYR A 62 -1.39 11.70 -7.79
N ASP A 63 -1.02 12.16 -6.61
CA ASP A 63 0.30 12.75 -6.35
C ASP A 63 1.21 11.62 -5.86
N CYS A 64 1.92 10.99 -6.81
CA CYS A 64 2.72 9.79 -6.57
C CYS A 64 4.17 10.13 -6.23
N HIS A 65 4.66 9.55 -5.14
CA HIS A 65 6.05 9.70 -4.70
C HIS A 65 6.68 8.30 -4.63
N GLU A 66 7.71 8.05 -5.43
CA GLU A 66 8.44 6.78 -5.41
C GLU A 66 9.57 6.81 -4.39
N VAL A 67 9.69 5.73 -3.65
CA VAL A 67 10.82 5.49 -2.74
C VAL A 67 11.32 4.07 -2.94
N GLN A 68 12.63 3.89 -3.07
CA GLN A 68 13.23 2.56 -3.12
C GLN A 68 13.57 2.09 -1.72
N CYS A 69 13.36 0.79 -1.48
CA CYS A 69 13.66 0.15 -0.21
C CYS A 69 14.20 -1.26 -0.45
N ASN A 70 15.17 -1.65 0.36
CA ASN A 70 15.65 -3.03 0.37
C ASN A 70 14.71 -3.90 1.21
N PHE A 71 13.88 -4.70 0.54
CA PHE A 71 12.97 -5.65 1.19
C PHE A 71 13.67 -6.95 1.62
N GLY A 72 14.85 -6.83 2.13
CA GLY A 72 15.64 -7.90 2.72
C GLY A 72 16.42 -7.42 3.94
N ASN A 73 16.31 -6.13 4.26
CA ASN A 73 17.00 -5.52 5.39
C ASN A 73 15.97 -4.91 6.35
N VAL A 74 15.81 -5.54 7.52
CA VAL A 74 14.79 -5.17 8.51
C VAL A 74 15.02 -3.73 9.01
N GLN A 75 16.26 -3.35 9.32
CA GLN A 75 16.58 -2.03 9.85
C GLN A 75 16.30 -0.94 8.83
N GLU A 76 16.69 -1.16 7.56
CA GLU A 76 16.43 -0.20 6.50
C GLU A 76 14.93 -0.02 6.26
N PHE A 77 14.19 -1.12 6.23
CA PHE A 77 12.73 -1.09 6.07
C PHE A 77 12.06 -0.33 7.22
N THR A 78 12.41 -0.67 8.46
CA THR A 78 11.85 -0.02 9.65
C THR A 78 12.14 1.48 9.65
N HIS A 79 13.38 1.85 9.33
CA HIS A 79 13.78 3.26 9.22
C HIS A 79 12.98 3.98 8.13
N SER A 80 12.82 3.36 6.98
CA SER A 80 12.05 3.93 5.86
C SER A 80 10.60 4.17 6.26
N ILE A 81 9.94 3.18 6.86
CA ILE A 81 8.54 3.32 7.30
C ILE A 81 8.39 4.45 8.33
N ASN A 82 9.28 4.52 9.32
CA ASN A 82 9.25 5.58 10.33
C ASN A 82 9.45 6.97 9.70
N SER A 83 10.37 7.09 8.76
CA SER A 83 10.63 8.34 8.05
C SER A 83 9.43 8.78 7.20
N LEU A 84 8.80 7.84 6.49
CA LEU A 84 7.65 8.12 5.64
C LEU A 84 6.41 8.48 6.45
N ASP A 85 6.26 7.93 7.64
CA ASP A 85 5.11 8.21 8.52
C ASP A 85 5.00 9.70 8.88
N SER A 86 6.13 10.40 8.98
CA SER A 86 6.15 11.83 9.30
C SER A 86 5.87 12.74 8.11
N GLN A 87 5.77 12.22 6.89
CA GLN A 87 5.64 13.00 5.65
C GLN A 87 4.19 13.24 5.22
N LYS A 88 3.24 12.80 6.03
CA LYS A 88 1.79 13.05 5.84
C LYS A 88 1.24 12.54 4.50
N TYR A 89 1.62 11.33 4.12
CA TYR A 89 0.97 10.65 2.99
C TYR A 89 -0.45 10.23 3.36
N ASP A 90 -1.33 10.19 2.38
CA ASP A 90 -2.67 9.61 2.56
C ASP A 90 -2.61 8.09 2.66
N ALA A 91 -1.64 7.48 2.00
CA ALA A 91 -1.36 6.04 2.12
C ALA A 91 0.07 5.72 1.66
N ILE A 92 0.62 4.66 2.21
CA ILE A 92 1.91 4.08 1.79
C ILE A 92 1.62 2.72 1.16
N PHE A 93 2.13 2.50 -0.05
CA PHE A 93 1.95 1.26 -0.81
C PHE A 93 3.27 0.49 -0.83
N ILE A 94 3.28 -0.71 -0.28
CA ILE A 94 4.42 -1.62 -0.34
C ILE A 94 4.23 -2.53 -1.55
N LEU A 95 5.12 -2.41 -2.53
CA LEU A 95 4.97 -3.06 -3.83
C LEU A 95 6.17 -3.97 -4.12
N ARG A 96 5.92 -5.26 -4.22
CA ARG A 96 6.96 -6.26 -4.47
C ARG A 96 6.34 -7.46 -5.17
N GLY A 97 6.98 -7.93 -6.24
CA GLY A 97 6.52 -9.10 -6.98
C GLY A 97 6.76 -10.40 -6.21
N GLY A 98 6.53 -11.52 -6.88
CA GLY A 98 6.78 -12.86 -6.35
C GLY A 98 8.27 -13.23 -6.35
N GLY A 99 8.55 -14.49 -6.09
CA GLY A 99 9.89 -15.04 -6.08
C GLY A 99 10.45 -15.23 -4.68
N GLU A 100 11.76 -15.38 -4.57
CA GLU A 100 12.45 -15.63 -3.30
C GLU A 100 12.41 -14.38 -2.39
N GLY A 101 12.51 -14.62 -1.08
CA GLY A 101 12.61 -13.56 -0.10
C GLY A 101 11.29 -13.02 0.41
N LEU A 102 10.15 -13.62 0.07
CA LEU A 102 8.83 -13.19 0.56
C LEU A 102 8.64 -13.44 2.06
N ASP A 103 9.44 -14.33 2.66
CA ASP A 103 9.44 -14.56 4.10
C ASP A 103 9.85 -13.32 4.91
N PHE A 104 10.53 -12.36 4.29
CA PHE A 104 10.77 -11.03 4.88
C PHE A 104 9.46 -10.40 5.38
N PHE A 105 8.37 -10.55 4.63
CA PHE A 105 7.07 -9.99 4.96
C PHE A 105 6.28 -10.81 6.00
N SER A 106 6.90 -11.85 6.53
CA SER A 106 6.41 -12.60 7.68
C SER A 106 7.30 -12.41 8.92
N ASN A 107 8.27 -11.52 8.85
CA ASN A 107 9.14 -11.15 9.96
C ASN A 107 8.38 -10.27 10.95
N CYS A 108 8.42 -10.63 12.23
CA CYS A 108 7.66 -9.93 13.26
C CYS A 108 8.10 -8.48 13.50
N GLU A 109 9.39 -8.16 13.32
CA GLU A 109 9.87 -6.77 13.43
C GLU A 109 9.37 -5.91 12.28
N VAL A 110 9.33 -6.47 11.06
CA VAL A 110 8.76 -5.80 9.88
C VAL A 110 7.29 -5.48 10.13
N ILE A 111 6.52 -6.46 10.58
CA ILE A 111 5.09 -6.29 10.88
C ILE A 111 4.89 -5.28 12.02
N ASN A 112 5.71 -5.32 13.05
CA ASN A 112 5.62 -4.36 14.14
C ASN A 112 5.82 -2.92 13.65
N SER A 113 6.75 -2.68 12.74
CA SER A 113 6.96 -1.35 12.16
C SER A 113 5.73 -0.87 11.38
N ILE A 114 5.04 -1.78 10.68
CA ILE A 114 3.79 -1.49 10.00
C ILE A 114 2.70 -1.06 11.00
N LEU A 115 2.57 -1.80 12.11
CA LEU A 115 1.57 -1.50 13.13
C LEU A 115 1.84 -0.18 13.87
N GLU A 116 3.10 0.20 14.02
CA GLU A 116 3.48 1.47 14.65
C GLU A 116 3.30 2.68 13.73
N CYS A 117 3.16 2.45 12.43
CA CYS A 117 2.95 3.51 11.46
C CYS A 117 1.51 4.04 11.56
N ASN A 118 1.37 5.36 11.67
CA ASN A 118 0.05 6.01 11.74
C ASN A 118 -0.54 6.22 10.34
N THR A 119 0.29 6.33 9.32
CA THR A 119 -0.16 6.39 7.93
C THR A 119 -0.70 5.03 7.51
N PRO A 120 -1.89 4.97 6.88
CA PRO A 120 -2.44 3.71 6.39
C PRO A 120 -1.51 3.03 5.39
N ILE A 121 -1.33 1.73 5.51
CA ILE A 121 -0.45 0.95 4.64
C ILE A 121 -1.25 -0.05 3.83
N PHE A 122 -1.00 -0.02 2.52
CA PHE A 122 -1.52 -0.96 1.53
C PHE A 122 -0.38 -1.87 1.07
N SER A 123 -0.62 -3.15 0.93
CA SER A 123 0.40 -4.04 0.35
C SER A 123 -0.07 -4.65 -0.96
N GLY A 124 0.78 -4.57 -1.97
CA GLY A 124 0.68 -5.31 -3.23
C GLY A 124 1.92 -6.19 -3.35
N VAL A 125 2.01 -7.22 -2.52
CA VAL A 125 3.21 -8.05 -2.36
C VAL A 125 2.92 -9.48 -2.75
N GLY A 126 3.79 -10.06 -3.57
CA GLY A 126 3.74 -11.45 -3.96
C GLY A 126 3.15 -11.68 -5.35
N HIS A 127 2.63 -12.85 -5.56
CA HIS A 127 1.83 -13.23 -6.71
C HIS A 127 0.76 -14.22 -6.25
N GLY A 128 -0.44 -14.13 -6.84
CA GLY A 128 -1.54 -15.08 -6.65
C GLY A 128 -1.67 -15.67 -5.25
N ASP A 129 -1.25 -16.91 -5.11
CA ASP A 129 -1.49 -17.75 -3.93
C ASP A 129 -0.47 -17.57 -2.80
N SER A 130 0.39 -16.54 -2.83
CA SER A 130 1.36 -16.33 -1.77
C SER A 130 0.67 -16.15 -0.41
N ASN A 131 1.07 -16.97 0.57
CA ASN A 131 0.61 -16.83 1.95
C ASN A 131 1.62 -15.95 2.70
N ILE A 132 1.24 -14.69 2.90
CA ILE A 132 2.13 -13.67 3.47
C ILE A 132 1.47 -13.09 4.72
N LEU A 133 2.17 -13.21 5.85
CA LEU A 133 1.65 -12.72 7.14
C LEU A 133 1.31 -11.22 7.10
N LEU A 134 2.08 -10.43 6.35
CA LEU A 134 1.86 -9.00 6.17
C LEU A 134 0.41 -8.65 5.81
N ARG A 135 -0.25 -9.47 4.98
CA ARG A 135 -1.63 -9.22 4.52
C ARG A 135 -2.63 -9.13 5.66
N SER A 136 -2.37 -9.83 6.75
CA SER A 136 -3.23 -9.81 7.94
C SER A 136 -3.07 -8.55 8.78
N PHE A 137 -2.05 -7.74 8.52
CA PHE A 137 -1.68 -6.61 9.37
C PHE A 137 -1.75 -5.24 8.67
N VAL A 138 -1.85 -5.22 7.35
CA VAL A 138 -2.03 -3.97 6.60
C VAL A 138 -3.49 -3.55 6.57
N SER A 139 -3.75 -2.29 6.26
CA SER A 139 -5.11 -1.76 6.16
C SER A 139 -5.89 -2.37 4.99
N GLU A 140 -5.20 -2.63 3.88
CA GLU A 140 -5.79 -3.20 2.68
C GLU A 140 -4.69 -3.84 1.85
N TYR A 141 -5.02 -4.83 1.01
CA TYR A 141 -4.03 -5.45 0.12
C TYR A 141 -4.63 -5.92 -1.20
N LYS A 142 -3.76 -6.07 -2.18
CA LYS A 142 -3.96 -6.86 -3.40
C LYS A 142 -2.82 -7.89 -3.49
N ASN A 143 -2.96 -8.87 -4.37
CA ASN A 143 -2.04 -10.01 -4.40
C ASN A 143 -0.65 -9.67 -4.99
N ASN A 144 -0.54 -8.58 -5.74
CA ASN A 144 0.70 -8.21 -6.43
C ASN A 144 0.67 -6.73 -6.86
N PRO A 145 1.80 -6.20 -7.38
CA PRO A 145 1.85 -4.81 -7.85
C PRO A 145 0.92 -4.51 -9.03
N THR A 146 0.75 -5.43 -9.96
CA THR A 146 -0.14 -5.25 -11.13
C THR A 146 -1.58 -5.06 -10.69
N ASP A 147 -2.08 -5.93 -9.83
CA ASP A 147 -3.45 -5.82 -9.30
C ASP A 147 -3.66 -4.53 -8.51
N THR A 148 -2.62 -4.08 -7.80
CA THR A 148 -2.65 -2.81 -7.07
C THR A 148 -2.77 -1.64 -8.04
N GLY A 149 -1.99 -1.63 -9.13
CA GLY A 149 -2.08 -0.60 -10.16
C GLY A 149 -3.46 -0.54 -10.80
N TYR A 150 -4.03 -1.69 -11.16
CA TYR A 150 -5.38 -1.78 -11.71
C TYR A 150 -6.43 -1.29 -10.71
N HIS A 151 -6.26 -1.60 -9.44
CA HIS A 151 -7.18 -1.14 -8.39
C HIS A 151 -7.21 0.39 -8.29
N LEU A 152 -6.04 1.03 -8.26
CA LEU A 152 -5.93 2.49 -8.22
C LEU A 152 -6.47 3.13 -9.50
N ALA A 153 -6.23 2.53 -10.66
CA ALA A 153 -6.80 2.99 -11.93
C ALA A 153 -8.32 2.93 -11.92
N LYS A 154 -8.89 1.86 -11.38
CA LYS A 154 -10.34 1.68 -11.25
C LYS A 154 -10.98 2.72 -10.32
N LEU A 155 -10.35 3.02 -9.19
CA LEU A 155 -10.81 4.07 -8.29
C LEU A 155 -10.85 5.43 -8.99
N ALA A 156 -9.78 5.78 -9.69
CA ALA A 156 -9.67 7.04 -10.41
C ALA A 156 -10.73 7.16 -11.51
N LYS A 157 -10.92 6.11 -12.30
CA LYS A 157 -11.90 6.06 -13.39
C LYS A 157 -13.34 6.16 -12.86
N GLY A 158 -13.66 5.41 -11.82
CA GLY A 158 -14.96 5.42 -11.18
C GLY A 158 -15.31 6.78 -10.60
N THR A 159 -14.34 7.42 -9.94
CA THR A 159 -14.51 8.76 -9.38
C THR A 159 -14.74 9.80 -10.47
N ARG A 160 -13.95 9.75 -11.55
CA ARG A 160 -14.12 10.66 -12.68
C ARG A 160 -15.53 10.56 -13.29
N LYS A 161 -16.03 9.35 -13.47
CA LYS A 161 -17.39 9.12 -13.98
C LYS A 161 -18.45 9.69 -13.05
N ARG A 162 -18.28 9.56 -11.74
CA ARG A 162 -19.22 10.10 -10.75
C ARG A 162 -19.24 11.62 -10.79
N ILE A 163 -18.08 12.28 -10.90
CA ILE A 163 -17.98 13.74 -11.03
C ILE A 163 -18.64 14.21 -12.31
N GLU A 164 -18.35 13.59 -13.44
CA GLU A 164 -18.96 13.92 -14.74
C GLU A 164 -20.48 13.76 -14.71
N GLY A 165 -20.98 12.67 -14.11
CA GLY A 165 -22.41 12.43 -13.95
C GLY A 165 -23.10 13.49 -13.08
N GLN A 166 -22.46 13.97 -12.02
CA GLN A 166 -22.98 15.04 -11.19
C GLN A 166 -23.05 16.37 -11.93
N LEU A 167 -22.04 16.67 -12.75
CA LEU A 167 -22.03 17.89 -13.58
C LEU A 167 -23.12 17.87 -14.65
N GLU A 168 -23.40 16.73 -15.27
CA GLU A 168 -24.45 16.57 -16.26
C GLU A 168 -25.86 16.70 -15.69
N SER A 169 -26.06 16.30 -14.42
CA SER A 169 -27.36 16.37 -13.75
C SER A 169 -27.68 17.74 -13.18
N ASN A 170 -26.73 18.65 -13.18
CA ASN A 170 -26.89 20.04 -12.76
C ASN A 170 -26.97 20.96 -13.98
#